data_d65dc08f64a8fd4311d56c486db0d6ef
#
_entry.id   d65dc08f64a8fd4311d56c486db0d6ef
#
_cell.length_a   1.000
_cell.length_b   1.000
_cell.length_c   1.000
_cell.angle_alpha   90.00
_cell.angle_beta   90.00
_cell.angle_gamma   90.00
#
_symmetry.space_group_name_H-M   'P 1'
#
loop_
_entity.id
_entity.type
_entity.pdbx_description
1 polymer ?
#
loop_
_entity_poly.entity_id
_entity_poly.type
_entity_poly.pdbx_seq_one_letter_code
_entity_poly.pdbx_strand_id
1 'polypeptide(L)'
;INIDLFNFTSKKNLDGFIKLDFEILKDKIFKFKEINLVNGNNRLISNNLKLNNKLELIDLESANLEFKNNHGLNNKIQILKTKNNFLIKGELLDGTSIINKFLNEDNDKVNILKGKNTKINLKIKKLYLNKKDYVNNLDGKITLRKGEIFDLDFLSYFPNKEALIFNIKLNSEGNKVTTLTTNFPKPLVSRYK
;
A
#
# COMPACT_ATOMS: atom_id res chain seq x y z
N ILE A 1 3.43 -16.62 7.67
CA ILE A 1 3.02 -15.68 6.60
C ILE A 1 3.97 -14.50 6.65
N ASN A 2 4.56 -14.15 5.53
CA ASN A 2 5.42 -12.98 5.37
C ASN A 2 4.81 -12.07 4.30
N ILE A 3 4.69 -10.77 4.59
CA ILE A 3 4.21 -9.75 3.64
C ILE A 3 5.20 -8.59 3.69
N ASP A 4 6.23 -8.67 2.84
CA ASP A 4 7.36 -7.72 2.81
C ASP A 4 6.91 -6.28 2.58
N LEU A 5 5.86 -6.07 1.77
CA LEU A 5 5.33 -4.74 1.48
C LEU A 5 4.90 -3.99 2.74
N PHE A 6 4.39 -4.72 3.72
CA PHE A 6 3.92 -4.15 5.00
C PHE A 6 4.88 -4.42 6.16
N ASN A 7 6.07 -4.96 5.87
CA ASN A 7 7.03 -5.36 6.91
C ASN A 7 6.40 -6.24 7.99
N PHE A 8 5.58 -7.20 7.54
CA PHE A 8 4.83 -8.09 8.41
C PHE A 8 5.32 -9.53 8.30
N THR A 9 5.61 -10.15 9.45
CA THR A 9 5.87 -11.58 9.57
C THR A 9 5.02 -12.14 10.70
N SER A 10 4.22 -13.17 10.43
CA SER A 10 3.45 -13.82 11.47
C SER A 10 4.36 -14.63 12.41
N LYS A 11 4.11 -14.53 13.70
CA LYS A 11 4.81 -15.35 14.70
C LYS A 11 4.31 -16.80 14.62
N LYS A 12 5.21 -17.77 14.82
CA LYS A 12 4.91 -19.20 14.63
C LYS A 12 3.91 -19.78 15.62
N ASN A 13 3.69 -19.24 16.79
CA ASN A 13 2.91 -19.85 17.87
C ASN A 13 1.72 -18.98 18.31
N LEU A 14 1.07 -18.30 17.40
CA LEU A 14 -0.17 -17.59 17.70
C LEU A 14 -1.35 -18.42 17.21
N ASP A 15 -2.34 -18.58 18.07
CA ASP A 15 -3.62 -19.14 17.69
C ASP A 15 -4.28 -18.28 16.62
N GLY A 16 -4.78 -18.93 15.59
CA GLY A 16 -5.39 -18.23 14.48
C GLY A 16 -6.29 -19.16 13.67
N PHE A 17 -7.10 -18.57 12.84
CA PHE A 17 -7.89 -19.32 11.88
C PHE A 17 -7.87 -18.62 10.52
N ILE A 18 -8.11 -19.44 9.48
CA ILE A 18 -8.33 -18.98 8.13
C ILE A 18 -9.67 -19.53 7.66
N LYS A 19 -10.57 -18.65 7.26
CA LYS A 19 -11.78 -19.02 6.54
C LYS A 19 -11.64 -18.53 5.11
N LEU A 20 -11.76 -19.44 4.16
CA LEU A 20 -11.72 -19.16 2.73
C LEU A 20 -13.00 -19.67 2.09
N ASP A 21 -13.73 -18.79 1.41
CA ASP A 21 -14.79 -19.16 0.47
C ASP A 21 -14.31 -18.78 -0.94
N PHE A 22 -13.97 -19.79 -1.74
CA PHE A 22 -13.40 -19.55 -3.06
C PHE A 22 -13.88 -20.55 -4.11
N GLU A 23 -13.81 -20.12 -5.35
CA GLU A 23 -14.07 -20.95 -6.52
C GLU A 23 -13.00 -20.72 -7.59
N ILE A 24 -12.72 -21.72 -8.39
CA ILE A 24 -11.85 -21.62 -9.56
C ILE A 24 -12.75 -21.52 -10.78
N LEU A 25 -12.71 -20.38 -11.45
CA LEU A 25 -13.47 -20.13 -12.66
C LEU A 25 -12.72 -20.66 -13.90
N LYS A 26 -13.38 -20.60 -15.06
CA LYS A 26 -12.72 -20.81 -16.37
C LYS A 26 -11.45 -19.94 -16.46
N ASP A 27 -10.49 -20.34 -17.27
CA ASP A 27 -9.20 -19.67 -17.48
C ASP A 27 -8.31 -19.59 -16.23
N LYS A 28 -8.53 -20.49 -15.25
CA LYS A 28 -7.76 -20.56 -13.99
C LYS A 28 -7.79 -19.24 -13.21
N ILE A 29 -8.94 -18.58 -13.18
CA ILE A 29 -9.18 -17.42 -12.33
C ILE A 29 -9.58 -17.91 -10.93
N PHE A 30 -8.83 -17.49 -9.91
CA PHE A 30 -9.16 -17.71 -8.52
C PHE A 30 -10.08 -16.58 -8.03
N LYS A 31 -11.29 -16.91 -7.66
CA LYS A 31 -12.25 -15.97 -7.08
C LYS A 31 -12.52 -16.33 -5.63
N PHE A 32 -12.08 -15.46 -4.74
CA PHE A 32 -12.34 -15.55 -3.30
C PHE A 32 -13.54 -14.65 -3.00
N LYS A 33 -14.66 -15.25 -2.62
CA LYS A 33 -15.84 -14.51 -2.16
C LYS A 33 -15.56 -13.85 -0.83
N GLU A 34 -14.93 -14.59 0.08
CA GLU A 34 -14.45 -14.10 1.37
C GLU A 34 -13.10 -14.71 1.70
N ILE A 35 -12.20 -13.88 2.21
CA ILE A 35 -11.01 -14.31 2.94
C ILE A 35 -11.11 -13.68 4.32
N ASN A 36 -11.05 -14.51 5.37
CA ASN A 36 -10.98 -14.03 6.75
C ASN A 36 -9.82 -14.76 7.43
N LEU A 37 -8.74 -14.03 7.67
CA LEU A 37 -7.54 -14.50 8.33
C LEU A 37 -7.39 -13.79 9.66
N VAL A 38 -7.27 -14.54 10.73
CA VAL A 38 -6.96 -14.05 12.07
C VAL A 38 -5.72 -14.78 12.58
N ASN A 39 -4.79 -14.02 13.16
CA ASN A 39 -3.60 -14.57 13.79
C ASN A 39 -3.25 -13.69 15.01
N GLY A 40 -3.67 -14.09 16.19
CA GLY A 40 -3.65 -13.24 17.39
C GLY A 40 -4.46 -11.97 17.15
N ASN A 41 -3.84 -10.81 17.31
CA ASN A 41 -4.47 -9.52 17.09
C ASN A 41 -4.42 -9.04 15.62
N ASN A 42 -3.84 -9.85 14.74
CA ASN A 42 -3.75 -9.48 13.32
C ASN A 42 -4.97 -10.03 12.58
N ARG A 43 -5.54 -9.19 11.71
CA ARG A 43 -6.73 -9.53 10.94
C ARG A 43 -6.63 -9.04 9.51
N LEU A 44 -6.98 -9.92 8.58
CA LEU A 44 -7.20 -9.59 7.17
C LEU A 44 -8.57 -10.10 6.78
N ILE A 45 -9.43 -9.23 6.31
CA ILE A 45 -10.71 -9.59 5.69
C ILE A 45 -10.69 -9.02 4.27
N SER A 46 -11.02 -9.85 3.30
CA SER A 46 -11.16 -9.43 1.91
C SER A 46 -12.44 -10.00 1.32
N ASN A 47 -13.15 -9.21 0.51
CA ASN A 47 -14.37 -9.61 -0.18
C ASN A 47 -14.17 -9.48 -1.69
N ASN A 48 -14.69 -10.49 -2.40
CA ASN A 48 -14.70 -10.56 -3.87
C ASN A 48 -13.32 -10.26 -4.51
N LEU A 49 -12.27 -10.91 -3.99
CA LEU A 49 -10.94 -10.88 -4.59
C LEU A 49 -10.89 -11.85 -5.77
N LYS A 50 -10.43 -11.37 -6.94
CA LYS A 50 -10.14 -12.19 -8.11
C LYS A 50 -8.69 -12.04 -8.52
N LEU A 51 -8.03 -13.17 -8.70
CA LEU A 51 -6.64 -13.26 -9.17
C LEU A 51 -6.59 -14.12 -10.42
N ASN A 52 -5.66 -13.82 -11.34
CA ASN A 52 -5.36 -14.70 -12.45
C ASN A 52 -4.43 -15.86 -12.02
N ASN A 53 -4.05 -16.72 -12.96
CA ASN A 53 -3.16 -17.87 -12.74
C ASN A 53 -1.71 -17.47 -12.34
N LYS A 54 -1.34 -16.19 -12.50
CA LYS A 54 -0.06 -15.62 -12.04
C LYS A 54 -0.18 -14.88 -10.72
N LEU A 55 -1.34 -15.00 -10.05
CA LEU A 55 -1.69 -14.28 -8.81
C LEU A 55 -1.70 -12.75 -8.96
N GLU A 56 -1.89 -12.25 -10.17
CA GLU A 56 -2.07 -10.83 -10.42
C GLU A 56 -3.53 -10.44 -10.16
N LEU A 57 -3.75 -9.25 -9.62
CA LEU A 57 -5.08 -8.76 -9.27
C LEU A 57 -5.94 -8.55 -10.53
N ILE A 58 -7.05 -9.26 -10.64
CA ILE A 58 -8.11 -8.98 -11.62
C ILE A 58 -9.11 -7.99 -11.02
N ASP A 59 -9.60 -8.29 -9.81
CA ASP A 59 -10.63 -7.50 -9.14
C ASP A 59 -10.54 -7.64 -7.62
N LEU A 60 -11.03 -6.63 -6.90
CA LEU A 60 -11.13 -6.60 -5.45
C LEU A 60 -12.24 -5.63 -5.07
N GLU A 61 -13.27 -6.07 -4.37
CA GLU A 61 -14.33 -5.18 -3.87
C GLU A 61 -13.86 -4.42 -2.64
N SER A 62 -13.38 -5.14 -1.65
CA SER A 62 -12.86 -4.53 -0.42
C SER A 62 -11.84 -5.40 0.28
N ALA A 63 -10.95 -4.75 1.05
CA ALA A 63 -10.10 -5.41 2.02
C ALA A 63 -9.92 -4.55 3.27
N ASN A 64 -9.89 -5.17 4.43
CA ASN A 64 -9.55 -4.56 5.71
C ASN A 64 -8.36 -5.30 6.30
N LEU A 65 -7.32 -4.54 6.62
CA LEU A 65 -6.08 -5.05 7.20
C LEU A 65 -5.83 -4.36 8.53
N GLU A 66 -5.70 -5.14 9.58
CA GLU A 66 -5.32 -4.67 10.91
C GLU A 66 -4.24 -5.60 11.44
N PHE A 67 -3.03 -5.09 11.61
CA PHE A 67 -1.89 -5.90 11.99
C PHE A 67 -0.78 -5.11 12.66
N LYS A 68 -0.08 -5.76 13.58
CA LYS A 68 1.14 -5.25 14.18
C LYS A 68 2.33 -5.76 13.38
N ASN A 69 3.11 -4.84 12.80
CA ASN A 69 4.26 -5.20 11.98
C ASN A 69 5.54 -5.44 12.81
N ASN A 70 6.65 -5.76 12.14
CA ASN A 70 7.95 -6.03 12.77
C ASN A 70 8.55 -4.80 13.48
N HIS A 71 8.11 -3.58 13.15
CA HIS A 71 8.49 -2.36 13.86
C HIS A 71 7.64 -2.10 15.12
N GLY A 72 6.67 -2.96 15.41
CA GLY A 72 5.75 -2.82 16.55
C GLY A 72 4.60 -1.83 16.30
N LEU A 73 4.42 -1.34 15.08
CA LEU A 73 3.36 -0.40 14.70
C LEU A 73 2.07 -1.14 14.34
N ASN A 74 0.95 -0.67 14.87
CA ASN A 74 -0.37 -1.22 14.57
C ASN A 74 -0.89 -0.56 13.29
N ASN A 75 -0.79 -1.28 12.17
CA ASN A 75 -1.32 -0.83 10.90
C ASN A 75 -2.82 -1.09 10.84
N LYS A 76 -3.58 -0.12 10.31
CA LYS A 76 -5.02 -0.25 10.09
C LYS A 76 -5.40 0.41 8.80
N ILE A 77 -5.74 -0.40 7.80
CA ILE A 77 -5.95 0.01 6.42
C ILE A 77 -7.24 -0.62 5.90
N GLN A 78 -8.00 0.17 5.17
CA GLN A 78 -9.16 -0.27 4.40
C GLN A 78 -8.94 0.05 2.93
N ILE A 79 -9.18 -0.92 2.06
CA ILE A 79 -9.16 -0.77 0.61
C ILE A 79 -10.59 -0.97 0.11
N LEU A 80 -11.09 -0.02 -0.67
CA LEU A 80 -12.43 -0.04 -1.26
C LEU A 80 -12.33 0.20 -2.76
N LYS A 81 -13.00 -0.61 -3.54
CA LYS A 81 -13.19 -0.35 -4.96
C LYS A 81 -14.28 0.70 -5.15
N THR A 82 -14.02 1.68 -6.00
CA THR A 82 -14.96 2.73 -6.40
C THR A 82 -15.01 2.81 -7.93
N LYS A 83 -15.96 2.12 -8.56
CA LYS A 83 -16.00 1.93 -10.03
C LYS A 83 -14.69 1.25 -10.51
N ASN A 84 -13.88 1.96 -11.28
CA ASN A 84 -12.60 1.46 -11.81
C ASN A 84 -11.38 1.93 -10.98
N ASN A 85 -11.60 2.54 -9.84
CA ASN A 85 -10.56 3.11 -8.99
C ASN A 85 -10.56 2.42 -7.62
N PHE A 86 -9.50 2.66 -6.84
CA PHE A 86 -9.42 2.24 -5.45
C PHE A 86 -9.34 3.45 -4.52
N LEU A 87 -9.95 3.33 -3.37
CA LEU A 87 -9.79 4.23 -2.25
C LEU A 87 -9.13 3.46 -1.11
N ILE A 88 -7.95 3.89 -0.69
CA ILE A 88 -7.23 3.35 0.45
C ILE A 88 -7.34 4.35 1.58
N LYS A 89 -7.98 3.94 2.67
CA LYS A 89 -8.08 4.71 3.92
C LYS A 89 -7.27 4.03 5.00
N GLY A 90 -6.70 4.80 5.92
CA GLY A 90 -6.00 4.22 7.07
C GLY A 90 -5.92 5.17 8.25
N GLU A 91 -6.00 4.59 9.45
CA GLU A 91 -5.70 5.32 10.70
C GLU A 91 -4.19 5.45 10.87
N LEU A 92 -3.48 4.38 10.60
CA LEU A 92 -2.03 4.28 10.68
C LEU A 92 -1.50 3.32 9.63
N LEU A 93 -0.41 3.72 8.97
CA LEU A 93 0.35 2.89 8.04
C LEU A 93 1.86 3.08 8.29
N ASP A 94 2.60 1.98 8.42
CA ASP A 94 4.05 2.01 8.28
C ASP A 94 4.42 1.99 6.80
N GLY A 95 4.81 3.15 6.28
CA GLY A 95 5.23 3.35 4.89
C GLY A 95 6.68 3.01 4.62
N THR A 96 7.46 2.60 5.63
CA THR A 96 8.92 2.42 5.51
C THR A 96 9.31 1.51 4.35
N SER A 97 8.70 0.32 4.26
CA SER A 97 9.00 -0.64 3.17
C SER A 97 8.53 -0.14 1.81
N ILE A 98 7.38 0.53 1.77
CA ILE A 98 6.82 1.10 0.54
C ILE A 98 7.75 2.20 0.02
N ILE A 99 8.15 3.13 0.88
CA ILE A 99 9.04 4.24 0.52
C ILE A 99 10.41 3.72 0.07
N ASN A 100 10.96 2.73 0.76
CA ASN A 100 12.23 2.12 0.36
C ASN A 100 12.17 1.48 -1.03
N LYS A 101 11.05 0.84 -1.37
CA LYS A 101 10.83 0.28 -2.72
C LYS A 101 10.71 1.36 -3.80
N PHE A 102 10.16 2.54 -3.47
CA PHE A 102 10.11 3.68 -4.39
C PHE A 102 11.47 4.35 -4.60
N LEU A 103 12.34 4.33 -3.58
CA LEU A 103 13.66 4.96 -3.64
C LEU A 103 14.73 4.04 -4.24
N ASN A 104 14.56 2.73 -4.08
CA ASN A 104 15.45 1.72 -4.64
C ASN A 104 14.82 1.18 -5.94
N GLU A 105 15.53 1.24 -7.04
CA GLU A 105 15.07 0.83 -8.39
C GLU A 105 14.82 -0.68 -8.54
N ASP A 106 14.79 -1.46 -7.46
CA ASP A 106 14.47 -2.89 -7.45
C ASP A 106 12.99 -3.15 -7.77
N ASN A 107 12.61 -2.87 -9.02
CA ASN A 107 11.23 -2.92 -9.52
C ASN A 107 10.70 -4.34 -9.82
N ASP A 108 11.46 -5.41 -9.59
CA ASP A 108 11.16 -6.72 -10.18
C ASP A 108 10.37 -7.70 -9.31
N LYS A 109 9.94 -7.34 -8.09
CA LYS A 109 9.25 -8.32 -7.23
C LYS A 109 7.76 -8.04 -7.06
N VAL A 110 6.98 -8.91 -7.69
CA VAL A 110 5.53 -9.10 -7.53
C VAL A 110 4.72 -7.78 -7.63
N ASN A 111 4.59 -7.29 -8.83
CA ASN A 111 3.64 -6.22 -9.10
C ASN A 111 2.22 -6.82 -9.24
N ILE A 112 1.51 -6.95 -8.12
CA ILE A 112 0.12 -7.45 -8.07
C ILE A 112 -0.83 -6.64 -8.98
N LEU A 113 -0.45 -5.40 -9.32
CA LEU A 113 -1.21 -4.50 -10.19
C LEU A 113 -0.68 -4.48 -11.63
N LYS A 114 0.18 -5.43 -12.00
CA LYS A 114 0.75 -5.52 -13.35
C LYS A 114 -0.35 -5.49 -14.41
N GLY A 115 -0.14 -4.69 -15.46
CA GLY A 115 -1.09 -4.53 -16.56
C GLY A 115 -2.33 -3.69 -16.23
N LYS A 116 -2.52 -3.19 -15.00
CA LYS A 116 -3.69 -2.41 -14.61
C LYS A 116 -3.56 -0.94 -15.00
N ASN A 117 -4.67 -0.42 -15.54
CA ASN A 117 -4.90 1.02 -15.66
C ASN A 117 -5.92 1.41 -14.60
N THR A 118 -5.49 2.08 -13.54
CA THR A 118 -6.36 2.43 -12.43
C THR A 118 -5.87 3.67 -11.70
N LYS A 119 -6.77 4.32 -10.97
CA LYS A 119 -6.42 5.39 -10.04
C LYS A 119 -6.62 4.89 -8.62
N ILE A 120 -5.71 5.29 -7.75
CA ILE A 120 -5.75 4.99 -6.32
C ILE A 120 -5.77 6.31 -5.58
N ASN A 121 -6.80 6.53 -4.78
CA ASN A 121 -6.85 7.65 -3.83
C ASN A 121 -6.44 7.13 -2.46
N LEU A 122 -5.55 7.86 -1.78
CA LEU A 122 -5.08 7.53 -0.44
C LEU A 122 -5.52 8.59 0.56
N LYS A 123 -6.00 8.13 1.72
CA LYS A 123 -6.34 8.99 2.86
C LYS A 123 -5.86 8.31 4.14
N ILE A 124 -4.66 8.64 4.58
CA ILE A 124 -4.01 8.02 5.74
C ILE A 124 -3.81 9.07 6.83
N LYS A 125 -4.39 8.85 8.02
CA LYS A 125 -4.27 9.82 9.12
C LYS A 125 -2.84 9.95 9.61
N LYS A 126 -2.11 8.83 9.77
CA LYS A 126 -0.71 8.81 10.17
C LYS A 126 0.07 7.83 9.32
N LEU A 127 1.09 8.33 8.60
CA LEU A 127 2.03 7.53 7.81
C LEU A 127 3.41 7.62 8.44
N TYR A 128 3.96 6.51 8.90
CA TYR A 128 5.35 6.44 9.35
C TYR A 128 6.30 6.38 8.16
N LEU A 129 7.29 7.26 8.18
CA LEU A 129 8.37 7.32 7.19
C LEU A 129 9.53 6.39 7.60
N ASN A 130 9.71 6.22 8.91
CA ASN A 130 10.62 5.29 9.55
C ASN A 130 10.07 4.96 10.96
N LYS A 131 10.85 4.27 11.81
CA LYS A 131 10.42 3.87 13.17
C LYS A 131 10.03 5.04 14.09
N LYS A 132 10.51 6.26 13.84
CA LYS A 132 10.33 7.44 14.70
C LYS A 132 9.56 8.56 14.00
N ASP A 133 9.90 8.83 12.76
CA ASP A 133 9.36 9.97 12.03
C ASP A 133 8.11 9.59 11.25
N TYR A 134 7.13 10.46 11.28
CA TYR A 134 5.84 10.27 10.61
C TYR A 134 5.30 11.60 10.08
N VAL A 135 4.34 11.47 9.19
CA VAL A 135 3.51 12.58 8.69
C VAL A 135 2.04 12.28 8.97
N ASN A 136 1.25 13.34 9.09
CA ASN A 136 -0.17 13.30 9.33
C ASN A 136 -0.95 13.68 8.07
N ASN A 137 -2.19 13.18 7.99
CA ASN A 137 -3.18 13.58 6.99
C ASN A 137 -2.67 13.46 5.55
N LEU A 138 -2.06 12.31 5.23
CA LEU A 138 -1.70 12.03 3.85
C LEU A 138 -2.99 12.00 3.00
N ASP A 139 -3.08 12.93 2.06
CA ASP A 139 -4.00 12.88 0.93
C ASP A 139 -3.19 12.63 -0.33
N GLY A 140 -3.55 11.61 -1.08
CA GLY A 140 -2.75 11.18 -2.20
C GLY A 140 -3.56 10.65 -3.36
N LYS A 141 -3.00 10.81 -4.56
CA LYS A 141 -3.53 10.24 -5.80
C LYS A 141 -2.40 9.57 -6.56
N ILE A 142 -2.63 8.34 -6.99
CA ILE A 142 -1.74 7.60 -7.86
C ILE A 142 -2.51 7.23 -9.11
N THR A 143 -1.96 7.49 -10.28
CA THR A 143 -2.45 6.97 -11.55
C THR A 143 -1.50 5.90 -12.04
N LEU A 144 -2.01 4.69 -12.24
CA LEU A 144 -1.27 3.59 -12.84
C LEU A 144 -1.64 3.44 -14.30
N ARG A 145 -0.63 3.22 -15.15
CA ARG A 145 -0.77 2.76 -16.54
C ARG A 145 0.03 1.48 -16.72
N LYS A 146 -0.62 0.42 -17.15
CA LYS A 146 -0.02 -0.92 -17.29
C LYS A 146 0.66 -1.43 -16.00
N GLY A 147 0.18 -0.97 -14.83
CA GLY A 147 0.73 -1.31 -13.52
C GLY A 147 1.89 -0.44 -13.06
N GLU A 148 2.38 0.47 -13.88
CA GLU A 148 3.43 1.42 -13.52
C GLU A 148 2.84 2.76 -13.07
N ILE A 149 3.55 3.43 -12.17
CA ILE A 149 3.17 4.78 -11.74
C ILE A 149 3.40 5.74 -12.92
N PHE A 150 2.30 6.31 -13.38
CA PHE A 150 2.28 7.33 -14.43
C PHE A 150 2.26 8.73 -13.84
N ASP A 151 1.49 8.92 -12.78
CA ASP A 151 1.32 10.19 -12.08
C ASP A 151 1.09 9.91 -10.60
N LEU A 152 1.68 10.73 -9.73
CA LEU A 152 1.54 10.65 -8.29
C LEU A 152 1.54 12.05 -7.70
N ASP A 153 0.56 12.31 -6.84
CA ASP A 153 0.45 13.52 -6.04
C ASP A 153 0.20 13.15 -4.59
N PHE A 154 1.10 13.53 -3.69
CA PHE A 154 0.97 13.33 -2.25
C PHE A 154 1.16 14.65 -1.51
N LEU A 155 0.24 14.95 -0.61
CA LEU A 155 0.33 16.03 0.37
C LEU A 155 0.16 15.45 1.77
N SER A 156 1.03 15.83 2.67
CA SER A 156 0.97 15.44 4.08
C SER A 156 1.66 16.48 4.94
N TYR A 157 1.59 16.33 6.27
CA TYR A 157 2.14 17.32 7.20
C TYR A 157 2.94 16.63 8.30
N PHE A 158 4.13 17.17 8.59
CA PHE A 158 4.88 16.78 9.77
C PHE A 158 4.16 17.22 11.07
N PRO A 159 4.52 16.68 12.25
CA PRO A 159 3.92 17.09 13.52
C PRO A 159 4.02 18.60 13.83
N ASN A 160 5.05 19.26 13.32
CA ASN A 160 5.25 20.72 13.40
C ASN A 160 4.41 21.51 12.37
N LYS A 161 3.48 20.85 11.65
CA LYS A 161 2.60 21.40 10.61
C LYS A 161 3.29 21.80 9.30
N GLU A 162 4.60 21.57 9.16
CA GLU A 162 5.29 21.77 7.89
C GLU A 162 4.82 20.75 6.86
N ALA A 163 4.59 21.21 5.63
CA ALA A 163 4.11 20.36 4.55
C ALA A 163 5.24 19.46 4.01
N LEU A 164 4.84 18.25 3.62
CA LEU A 164 5.62 17.36 2.77
C LEU A 164 4.82 17.07 1.51
N ILE A 165 5.34 17.49 0.37
CA ILE A 165 4.74 17.29 -0.96
C ILE A 165 5.65 16.36 -1.74
N PHE A 166 5.08 15.31 -2.31
CA PHE A 166 5.80 14.36 -3.15
C PHE A 166 5.03 14.10 -4.44
N ASN A 167 5.66 14.41 -5.57
CA ASN A 167 5.03 14.29 -6.88
C ASN A 167 5.89 13.48 -7.84
N ILE A 168 5.22 12.71 -8.71
CA ILE A 168 5.82 12.14 -9.91
C ILE A 168 4.97 12.62 -11.08
N LYS A 169 5.55 13.35 -12.02
CA LYS A 169 4.89 13.92 -13.21
C LYS A 169 5.72 13.66 -14.45
N LEU A 170 5.10 13.65 -15.61
CA LEU A 170 5.83 13.72 -16.87
C LEU A 170 6.20 15.18 -17.17
N ASN A 171 7.42 15.41 -17.62
CA ASN A 171 7.83 16.70 -18.18
C ASN A 171 7.40 16.82 -19.67
N SER A 172 7.72 17.94 -20.31
CA SER A 172 7.39 18.19 -21.72
C SER A 172 8.02 17.20 -22.71
N GLU A 173 9.10 16.53 -22.31
CA GLU A 173 9.83 15.54 -23.11
C GLU A 173 9.32 14.10 -22.86
N GLY A 174 8.33 13.93 -21.96
CA GLY A 174 7.78 12.62 -21.59
C GLY A 174 8.58 11.85 -20.54
N ASN A 175 9.60 12.47 -19.92
CA ASN A 175 10.39 11.86 -18.85
C ASN A 175 9.67 11.99 -17.52
N LYS A 176 9.75 10.97 -16.68
CA LYS A 176 9.22 11.02 -15.29
C LYS A 176 10.14 11.90 -14.43
N VAL A 177 9.57 12.95 -13.85
CA VAL A 177 10.25 13.82 -12.89
C VAL A 177 9.65 13.58 -11.51
N THR A 178 10.52 13.26 -10.57
CA THR A 178 10.16 13.10 -9.15
C THR A 178 10.55 14.37 -8.40
N THR A 179 9.59 14.95 -7.69
CA THR A 179 9.78 16.16 -6.89
C THR A 179 9.40 15.90 -5.44
N LEU A 180 10.28 16.25 -4.53
CA LEU A 180 10.04 16.22 -3.08
C LEU A 180 10.25 17.63 -2.53
N THR A 181 9.22 18.21 -1.93
CA THR A 181 9.25 19.57 -1.40
C THR A 181 8.88 19.58 0.07
N THR A 182 9.74 20.18 0.90
CA THR A 182 9.48 20.39 2.32
C THR A 182 10.42 21.45 2.89
N ASN A 183 9.94 22.20 3.89
CA ASN A 183 10.78 23.08 4.72
C ASN A 183 11.37 22.34 5.94
N PHE A 184 11.06 21.06 6.12
CA PHE A 184 11.56 20.24 7.25
C PHE A 184 12.23 18.95 6.75
N PRO A 185 13.43 19.03 6.13
CA PRO A 185 14.08 17.88 5.50
C PRO A 185 14.72 16.89 6.48
N LYS A 186 14.93 17.25 7.74
CA LYS A 186 15.65 16.45 8.75
C LYS A 186 15.16 14.98 8.82
N PRO A 187 13.85 14.66 8.89
CA PRO A 187 13.40 13.26 8.96
C PRO A 187 13.72 12.45 7.73
N LEU A 188 13.89 13.10 6.58
CA LEU A 188 14.15 12.43 5.29
C LEU A 188 15.64 12.14 5.12
N VAL A 189 16.51 13.11 5.45
CA VAL A 189 17.97 12.96 5.26
C VAL A 189 18.64 12.14 6.36
N SER A 190 18.03 11.98 7.53
CA SER A 190 18.53 11.12 8.61
C SER A 190 18.63 9.64 8.23
N ARG A 191 18.04 9.23 7.10
CA ARG A 191 18.12 7.86 6.56
C ARG A 191 19.45 7.56 5.87
N TYR A 192 20.20 8.60 5.47
CA TYR A 192 21.42 8.46 4.68
C TYR A 192 22.70 8.64 5.52
N LYS A 193 22.57 8.55 6.85
CA LYS A 193 23.70 8.59 7.80
C LYS A 193 24.00 7.22 8.37
#